data_407cd85fa8847bcdb1c5d16b01eb17fb
#
_entry.id   407cd85fa8847bcdb1c5d16b01eb17fb
#
_cell.length_a   1.000
_cell.length_b   1.000
_cell.length_c   1.000
_cell.angle_alpha   90.00
_cell.angle_beta   90.00
_cell.angle_gamma   90.00
#
_symmetry.space_group_name_H-M   'P 1'
#
loop_
_entity.id
_entity.type
_entity.pdbx_description
1 polymer ?
#
loop_
_entity_poly.entity_id
_entity_poly.type
_entity_poly.pdbx_seq_one_letter_code
_entity_poly.pdbx_strand_id
1 'polypeptide(L)'
;LIVIFYSYIEKLFTPIQNLAEQFNVLQSALAAGERIYDVLNIKSELEDAEDAIEIDHLDGEIEFKNVWFAYVGEDWILKDVSFKVKAKENVAFVGATGSGKTTILSLIVRNYDIQKGQIFIDGLDIKKYQIASLRKHIGQMLQDVFLFSGTVESNITLRSEEITSDIVKEACRFVNADKVIDKLPNKYNEIVRERGKNFSSGERQLISFARVVSHKPNIMILDEATSNIDTETEALIQDSLKKMMNIGTMLIVAHRLSTIQHCDKIIVLKKGKIIESGTHLELLDKRGHYYL
;
A
#
# COMPACT_ATOMS: atom_id res chain seq x y z
N LEU A 1 -71.79 -28.42 -3.89
CA LEU A 1 -70.84 -29.39 -4.46
C LEU A 1 -69.63 -28.68 -5.08
N ILE A 2 -69.81 -27.70 -5.95
CA ILE A 2 -68.71 -26.95 -6.65
C ILE A 2 -67.79 -26.26 -5.65
N VAL A 3 -68.29 -25.54 -4.66
CA VAL A 3 -67.52 -24.83 -3.64
C VAL A 3 -66.65 -25.79 -2.82
N ILE A 4 -67.18 -26.94 -2.46
CA ILE A 4 -66.46 -27.99 -1.72
C ILE A 4 -65.31 -28.53 -2.59
N PHE A 5 -65.56 -28.80 -3.85
CA PHE A 5 -64.56 -29.30 -4.79
C PHE A 5 -63.42 -28.27 -4.99
N TYR A 6 -63.76 -26.99 -5.13
CA TYR A 6 -62.76 -25.90 -5.23
C TYR A 6 -61.88 -25.84 -3.97
N SER A 7 -62.49 -25.91 -2.79
CA SER A 7 -61.72 -25.86 -1.53
C SER A 7 -60.80 -27.08 -1.34
N TYR A 8 -61.14 -28.27 -1.88
CA TYR A 8 -60.23 -29.41 -1.87
C TYR A 8 -59.08 -29.25 -2.89
N ILE A 9 -59.33 -28.65 -4.04
CA ILE A 9 -58.26 -28.31 -5.02
C ILE A 9 -57.26 -27.38 -4.38
N GLU A 10 -57.68 -26.27 -3.74
CA GLU A 10 -56.78 -25.37 -3.05
C GLU A 10 -55.95 -26.09 -1.99
N LYS A 11 -56.59 -26.91 -1.15
CA LYS A 11 -55.90 -27.68 -0.12
C LYS A 11 -54.87 -28.67 -0.68
N LEU A 12 -55.08 -29.15 -1.91
CA LEU A 12 -54.15 -30.05 -2.58
C LEU A 12 -52.96 -29.29 -3.18
N PHE A 13 -53.20 -28.12 -3.81
CA PHE A 13 -52.17 -27.40 -4.50
C PHE A 13 -51.31 -26.53 -3.58
N THR A 14 -51.86 -26.01 -2.48
CA THR A 14 -51.09 -25.18 -1.53
C THR A 14 -49.84 -25.90 -0.97
N PRO A 15 -49.89 -27.17 -0.51
CA PRO A 15 -48.69 -27.88 -0.07
C PRO A 15 -47.66 -28.08 -1.20
N ILE A 16 -48.11 -28.26 -2.45
CA ILE A 16 -47.21 -28.43 -3.61
C ILE A 16 -46.49 -27.13 -3.90
N GLN A 17 -47.17 -25.98 -3.86
CA GLN A 17 -46.56 -24.68 -3.98
C GLN A 17 -45.56 -24.42 -2.86
N ASN A 18 -45.94 -24.70 -1.62
CA ASN A 18 -45.02 -24.53 -0.47
C ASN A 18 -43.77 -25.42 -0.61
N LEU A 19 -43.89 -26.65 -1.11
CA LEU A 19 -42.72 -27.49 -1.38
C LEU A 19 -41.81 -26.90 -2.47
N ALA A 20 -42.41 -26.39 -3.54
CA ALA A 20 -41.64 -25.74 -4.61
C ALA A 20 -40.90 -24.48 -4.09
N GLU A 21 -41.56 -23.67 -3.26
CA GLU A 21 -40.95 -22.52 -2.61
C GLU A 21 -39.79 -22.93 -1.69
N GLN A 22 -40.01 -23.92 -0.82
CA GLN A 22 -38.97 -24.44 0.07
C GLN A 22 -37.80 -25.04 -0.70
N PHE A 23 -38.07 -25.71 -1.83
CA PHE A 23 -36.99 -26.21 -2.71
C PHE A 23 -36.16 -25.07 -3.31
N ASN A 24 -36.80 -23.99 -3.75
CA ASN A 24 -36.07 -22.79 -4.25
C ASN A 24 -35.21 -22.12 -3.16
N VAL A 25 -35.76 -22.04 -1.93
CA VAL A 25 -35.00 -21.52 -0.78
C VAL A 25 -33.79 -22.41 -0.49
N LEU A 26 -33.97 -23.73 -0.50
CA LEU A 26 -32.89 -24.69 -0.29
C LEU A 26 -31.80 -24.57 -1.36
N GLN A 27 -32.17 -24.48 -2.65
CA GLN A 27 -31.21 -24.28 -3.74
C GLN A 27 -30.43 -22.98 -3.56
N SER A 28 -31.12 -21.88 -3.20
CA SER A 28 -30.47 -20.59 -2.96
C SER A 28 -29.50 -20.65 -1.79
N ALA A 29 -29.87 -21.35 -0.71
CA ALA A 29 -29.01 -21.53 0.46
C ALA A 29 -27.78 -22.39 0.13
N LEU A 30 -27.94 -23.47 -0.66
CA LEU A 30 -26.82 -24.30 -1.11
C LEU A 30 -25.86 -23.51 -2.01
N ALA A 31 -26.37 -22.74 -2.96
CA ALA A 31 -25.55 -21.89 -3.83
C ALA A 31 -24.79 -20.82 -3.04
N ALA A 32 -25.43 -20.22 -2.01
CA ALA A 32 -24.76 -19.28 -1.12
C ALA A 32 -23.68 -19.97 -0.27
N GLY A 33 -23.99 -21.17 0.25
CA GLY A 33 -23.02 -22.00 1.00
C GLY A 33 -21.80 -22.38 0.16
N GLU A 34 -22.00 -22.78 -1.09
CA GLU A 34 -20.92 -23.09 -2.04
C GLU A 34 -20.00 -21.87 -2.26
N ARG A 35 -20.57 -20.68 -2.50
CA ARG A 35 -19.78 -19.45 -2.67
C ARG A 35 -18.97 -19.11 -1.43
N ILE A 36 -19.55 -19.28 -0.23
CA ILE A 36 -18.83 -19.03 1.03
C ILE A 36 -17.69 -20.04 1.16
N TYR A 37 -17.97 -21.32 0.88
CA TYR A 37 -16.98 -22.39 0.93
C TYR A 37 -15.81 -22.13 -0.03
N ASP A 38 -16.10 -21.74 -1.26
CA ASP A 38 -15.07 -21.39 -2.26
C ASP A 38 -14.18 -20.25 -1.77
N VAL A 39 -14.78 -19.16 -1.24
CA VAL A 39 -14.00 -18.03 -0.70
C VAL A 39 -13.12 -18.45 0.47
N LEU A 40 -13.64 -19.28 1.38
CA LEU A 40 -12.87 -19.74 2.55
C LEU A 40 -11.73 -20.70 2.18
N ASN A 41 -11.84 -21.38 1.05
CA ASN A 41 -10.84 -22.35 0.58
C ASN A 41 -9.89 -21.76 -0.50
N ILE A 42 -10.03 -20.49 -0.85
CA ILE A 42 -9.04 -19.82 -1.73
C ILE A 42 -7.69 -19.86 -1.03
N LYS A 43 -6.74 -20.56 -1.63
CA LYS A 43 -5.36 -20.56 -1.16
C LYS A 43 -4.71 -19.22 -1.47
N SER A 44 -3.90 -18.74 -0.55
CA SER A 44 -3.05 -17.58 -0.82
C SER A 44 -2.07 -17.91 -1.95
N GLU A 45 -1.92 -17.01 -2.91
CA GLU A 45 -0.90 -17.14 -3.97
C GLU A 45 0.51 -16.94 -3.43
N LEU A 46 0.63 -16.27 -2.27
CA LEU A 46 1.88 -16.02 -1.58
C LEU A 46 1.89 -16.80 -0.28
N GLU A 47 2.84 -17.69 -0.15
CA GLU A 47 3.08 -18.46 1.07
C GLU A 47 4.54 -18.23 1.52
N ASP A 48 4.76 -18.32 2.82
CA ASP A 48 6.12 -18.35 3.36
C ASP A 48 6.81 -19.65 2.96
N ALA A 49 8.10 -19.56 2.62
CA ALA A 49 8.90 -20.76 2.39
C ALA A 49 9.02 -21.55 3.70
N GLU A 50 9.18 -22.87 3.62
CA GLU A 50 9.35 -23.71 4.81
C GLU A 50 10.55 -23.29 5.67
N ASP A 51 11.58 -22.71 5.05
CA ASP A 51 12.80 -22.20 5.67
C ASP A 51 12.79 -20.67 5.84
N ALA A 52 11.61 -20.04 5.76
CA ALA A 52 11.49 -18.57 5.91
C ALA A 52 11.85 -18.13 7.34
N ILE A 53 12.67 -17.10 7.42
CA ILE A 53 13.15 -16.55 8.69
C ILE A 53 12.33 -15.34 9.14
N GLU A 54 12.12 -15.23 10.44
CA GLU A 54 11.67 -14.01 11.09
C GLU A 54 12.86 -13.09 11.31
N ILE A 55 12.65 -11.77 11.20
CA ILE A 55 13.69 -10.76 11.33
C ILE A 55 13.30 -9.72 12.36
N ASP A 56 14.29 -9.29 13.16
CA ASP A 56 14.12 -8.24 14.16
C ASP A 56 14.59 -6.88 13.67
N HIS A 57 15.42 -6.86 12.62
CA HIS A 57 15.99 -5.63 12.09
C HIS A 57 16.34 -5.76 10.60
N LEU A 58 16.22 -4.66 9.86
CA LEU A 58 16.72 -4.49 8.50
C LEU A 58 17.63 -3.26 8.42
N ASP A 59 18.73 -3.38 7.68
CA ASP A 59 19.55 -2.21 7.30
C ASP A 59 18.89 -1.42 6.17
N GLY A 60 18.15 -2.14 5.32
CA GLY A 60 17.35 -1.57 4.23
C GLY A 60 18.09 -1.46 2.90
N GLU A 61 19.11 -2.28 2.65
CA GLU A 61 19.71 -2.44 1.32
C GLU A 61 18.74 -3.23 0.41
N ILE A 62 18.53 -2.79 -0.83
CA ILE A 62 17.63 -3.45 -1.78
C ILE A 62 18.38 -3.67 -3.09
N GLU A 63 18.33 -4.89 -3.63
CA GLU A 63 18.96 -5.20 -4.92
C GLU A 63 18.03 -6.01 -5.81
N PHE A 64 17.81 -5.52 -7.03
CA PHE A 64 17.12 -6.22 -8.11
C PHE A 64 18.13 -6.75 -9.10
N LYS A 65 18.04 -8.04 -9.46
CA LYS A 65 18.91 -8.69 -10.44
C LYS A 65 18.09 -9.32 -11.55
N ASN A 66 18.16 -8.74 -12.73
CA ASN A 66 17.52 -9.22 -13.97
C ASN A 66 16.04 -9.59 -13.78
N VAL A 67 15.29 -8.71 -13.10
CA VAL A 67 13.91 -8.96 -12.70
C VAL A 67 12.97 -8.78 -13.89
N TRP A 68 12.14 -9.82 -14.12
CA TRP A 68 11.02 -9.80 -15.05
C TRP A 68 9.74 -10.07 -14.27
N PHE A 69 8.72 -9.28 -14.54
CA PHE A 69 7.44 -9.42 -13.87
C PHE A 69 6.27 -9.10 -14.80
N ALA A 70 5.22 -9.94 -14.72
CA ALA A 70 3.92 -9.74 -15.36
C ALA A 70 2.81 -10.09 -14.34
N TYR A 71 1.69 -9.35 -14.38
CA TYR A 71 0.52 -9.68 -13.56
C TYR A 71 -0.25 -10.89 -14.12
N VAL A 72 -0.25 -11.04 -15.44
CA VAL A 72 -0.95 -12.14 -16.14
C VAL A 72 -0.08 -12.66 -17.27
N GLY A 73 0.16 -13.96 -17.29
CA GLY A 73 0.86 -14.65 -18.37
C GLY A 73 2.24 -14.05 -18.68
N GLU A 74 2.47 -13.66 -19.93
CA GLU A 74 3.71 -13.06 -20.43
C GLU A 74 3.57 -11.58 -20.82
N ASP A 75 2.53 -10.91 -20.34
CA ASP A 75 2.39 -9.46 -20.51
C ASP A 75 3.35 -8.72 -19.55
N TRP A 76 4.61 -8.67 -19.96
CA TRP A 76 5.72 -8.19 -19.14
C TRP A 76 5.61 -6.69 -18.84
N ILE A 77 5.36 -6.38 -17.56
CA ILE A 77 5.39 -5.01 -17.03
C ILE A 77 6.82 -4.57 -16.72
N LEU A 78 7.64 -5.46 -16.12
CA LEU A 78 9.07 -5.23 -15.91
C LEU A 78 9.86 -6.19 -16.79
N LYS A 79 10.94 -5.67 -17.40
CA LYS A 79 11.74 -6.37 -18.41
C LYS A 79 13.22 -6.15 -18.13
N ASP A 80 13.86 -7.15 -17.52
CA ASP A 80 15.29 -7.14 -17.21
C ASP A 80 15.72 -5.95 -16.34
N VAL A 81 14.98 -5.74 -15.25
CA VAL A 81 15.21 -4.61 -14.33
C VAL A 81 16.28 -5.00 -13.33
N SER A 82 17.38 -4.24 -13.31
CA SER A 82 18.50 -4.41 -12.36
C SER A 82 18.89 -3.06 -11.77
N PHE A 83 18.92 -2.96 -10.45
CA PHE A 83 19.40 -1.79 -9.71
C PHE A 83 19.74 -2.18 -8.27
N LYS A 84 20.50 -1.32 -7.61
CA LYS A 84 20.82 -1.45 -6.20
C LYS A 84 20.56 -0.13 -5.48
N VAL A 85 19.94 -0.23 -4.29
CA VAL A 85 19.72 0.85 -3.34
C VAL A 85 20.51 0.53 -2.09
N LYS A 86 21.34 1.43 -1.63
CA LYS A 86 22.09 1.25 -0.38
C LYS A 86 21.20 1.51 0.82
N ALA A 87 21.59 0.96 1.96
CA ALA A 87 20.94 1.28 3.23
C ALA A 87 20.93 2.79 3.46
N LYS A 88 19.76 3.34 3.85
CA LYS A 88 19.51 4.77 4.10
C LYS A 88 19.66 5.67 2.86
N GLU A 89 19.67 5.12 1.65
CA GLU A 89 19.67 5.88 0.40
C GLU A 89 18.23 6.28 0.03
N ASN A 90 18.05 7.51 -0.44
CA ASN A 90 16.78 8.03 -0.94
C ASN A 90 16.74 7.89 -2.46
N VAL A 91 15.86 7.07 -2.98
CA VAL A 91 15.80 6.79 -4.42
C VAL A 91 14.43 7.17 -4.99
N ALA A 92 14.45 8.01 -6.03
CA ALA A 92 13.25 8.38 -6.76
C ALA A 92 13.09 7.54 -8.04
N PHE A 93 11.88 7.02 -8.26
CA PHE A 93 11.48 6.38 -9.51
C PHE A 93 10.66 7.36 -10.35
N VAL A 94 11.12 7.63 -11.57
CA VAL A 94 10.52 8.60 -12.50
C VAL A 94 10.18 7.90 -13.82
N GLY A 95 9.11 8.35 -14.47
CA GLY A 95 8.68 7.83 -15.77
C GLY A 95 7.18 8.01 -16.00
N ALA A 96 6.72 7.80 -17.22
CA ALA A 96 5.31 7.90 -17.58
C ALA A 96 4.43 6.91 -16.80
N THR A 97 3.13 7.19 -16.72
CA THR A 97 2.15 6.25 -16.17
C THR A 97 2.23 4.92 -16.92
N GLY A 98 2.18 3.79 -16.18
CA GLY A 98 2.35 2.47 -16.76
C GLY A 98 3.80 2.05 -17.08
N SER A 99 4.82 2.84 -16.69
CA SER A 99 6.22 2.46 -16.88
C SER A 99 6.74 1.36 -15.93
N GLY A 100 5.97 0.99 -14.89
CA GLY A 100 6.32 -0.06 -13.93
C GLY A 100 6.79 0.44 -12.55
N LYS A 101 6.70 1.75 -12.25
CA LYS A 101 7.15 2.33 -10.96
C LYS A 101 6.46 1.71 -9.76
N THR A 102 5.14 1.78 -9.69
CA THR A 102 4.32 1.20 -8.60
C THR A 102 4.47 -0.31 -8.52
N THR A 103 4.73 -0.98 -9.65
CA THR A 103 5.01 -2.43 -9.68
C THR A 103 6.31 -2.77 -8.94
N ILE A 104 7.39 -1.97 -9.13
CA ILE A 104 8.64 -2.16 -8.37
C ILE A 104 8.37 -2.06 -6.87
N LEU A 105 7.63 -1.05 -6.42
CA LEU A 105 7.29 -0.87 -5.02
C LEU A 105 6.47 -2.04 -4.47
N SER A 106 5.49 -2.53 -5.25
CA SER A 106 4.67 -3.70 -4.87
C SER A 106 5.49 -4.99 -4.73
N LEU A 107 6.53 -5.16 -5.53
CA LEU A 107 7.45 -6.31 -5.43
C LEU A 107 8.35 -6.22 -4.18
N ILE A 108 8.78 -5.03 -3.78
CA ILE A 108 9.58 -4.83 -2.55
C ILE A 108 8.77 -5.17 -1.29
N VAL A 109 7.46 -4.86 -1.28
CA VAL A 109 6.54 -5.26 -0.18
C VAL A 109 6.16 -6.74 -0.27
N ARG A 110 6.62 -7.43 -1.33
CA ARG A 110 6.26 -8.81 -1.64
C ARG A 110 4.73 -8.99 -1.70
N ASN A 111 4.05 -8.12 -2.47
CA ASN A 111 2.64 -8.31 -2.82
C ASN A 111 2.47 -9.33 -3.95
N TYR A 112 3.54 -9.60 -4.68
CA TYR A 112 3.62 -10.58 -5.77
C TYR A 112 5.01 -11.21 -5.79
N ASP A 113 5.12 -12.45 -6.26
CA ASP A 113 6.38 -13.09 -6.56
C ASP A 113 6.75 -12.88 -8.03
N ILE A 114 8.05 -12.70 -8.28
CA ILE A 114 8.58 -12.50 -9.63
C ILE A 114 8.69 -13.81 -10.41
N GLN A 115 8.57 -13.74 -11.74
CA GLN A 115 8.70 -14.91 -12.62
C GLN A 115 10.15 -15.19 -12.99
N LYS A 116 11.02 -14.16 -13.18
CA LYS A 116 12.44 -14.32 -13.51
C LYS A 116 13.30 -13.31 -12.79
N GLY A 117 14.55 -13.66 -12.49
CA GLY A 117 15.48 -12.82 -11.74
C GLY A 117 15.41 -13.07 -10.24
N GLN A 118 15.95 -12.14 -9.45
CA GLN A 118 15.99 -12.21 -7.99
C GLN A 118 15.85 -10.82 -7.38
N ILE A 119 15.24 -10.74 -6.21
CA ILE A 119 15.16 -9.54 -5.38
C ILE A 119 15.80 -9.87 -4.04
N PHE A 120 16.75 -9.06 -3.62
CA PHE A 120 17.44 -9.21 -2.34
C PHE A 120 17.14 -8.00 -1.45
N ILE A 121 16.97 -8.27 -0.18
CA ILE A 121 16.94 -7.26 0.89
C ILE A 121 18.05 -7.65 1.86
N ASP A 122 18.96 -6.72 2.15
CA ASP A 122 20.15 -6.95 3.00
C ASP A 122 20.94 -8.20 2.60
N GLY A 123 21.05 -8.45 1.28
CA GLY A 123 21.81 -9.57 0.71
C GLY A 123 21.10 -10.92 0.76
N LEU A 124 19.92 -11.03 1.36
CA LEU A 124 19.11 -12.25 1.39
C LEU A 124 17.94 -12.15 0.41
N ASP A 125 17.64 -13.26 -0.31
CA ASP A 125 16.50 -13.31 -1.23
C ASP A 125 15.20 -13.03 -0.48
N ILE A 126 14.36 -12.15 -1.04
CA ILE A 126 13.10 -11.71 -0.43
C ILE A 126 12.15 -12.87 -0.08
N LYS A 127 12.25 -13.99 -0.80
CA LYS A 127 11.44 -15.19 -0.57
C LYS A 127 11.83 -15.95 0.69
N LYS A 128 13.02 -15.69 1.24
CA LYS A 128 13.51 -16.30 2.48
C LYS A 128 13.04 -15.62 3.74
N TYR A 129 12.40 -14.46 3.63
CA TYR A 129 11.79 -13.78 4.75
C TYR A 129 10.33 -14.23 4.95
N GLN A 130 9.91 -14.36 6.20
CA GLN A 130 8.47 -14.40 6.52
C GLN A 130 7.81 -13.10 6.10
N ILE A 131 6.74 -13.19 5.32
CA ILE A 131 6.05 -12.03 4.75
C ILE A 131 5.59 -11.04 5.82
N ALA A 132 5.04 -11.56 6.92
CA ALA A 132 4.57 -10.72 8.03
C ALA A 132 5.72 -9.96 8.70
N SER A 133 6.85 -10.63 8.94
CA SER A 133 8.04 -10.04 9.53
C SER A 133 8.67 -8.99 8.63
N LEU A 134 8.84 -9.29 7.33
CA LEU A 134 9.35 -8.34 6.33
C LEU A 134 8.50 -7.06 6.29
N ARG A 135 7.17 -7.20 6.20
CA ARG A 135 6.24 -6.07 6.12
C ARG A 135 6.20 -5.20 7.36
N LYS A 136 6.54 -5.72 8.54
CA LYS A 136 6.71 -4.92 9.78
C LYS A 136 7.78 -3.84 9.62
N HIS A 137 8.84 -4.12 8.85
CA HIS A 137 9.97 -3.21 8.63
C HIS A 137 9.78 -2.28 7.43
N ILE A 138 8.66 -2.40 6.70
CA ILE A 138 8.37 -1.59 5.51
C ILE A 138 7.16 -0.70 5.79
N GLY A 139 7.38 0.60 5.83
CA GLY A 139 6.31 1.60 5.91
C GLY A 139 5.87 2.02 4.51
N GLN A 140 4.61 1.78 4.17
CA GLN A 140 4.07 2.12 2.86
C GLN A 140 3.04 3.24 2.94
N MET A 141 3.21 4.23 2.08
CA MET A 141 2.23 5.27 1.81
C MET A 141 1.75 5.15 0.38
N LEU A 142 0.46 4.87 0.25
CA LEU A 142 -0.21 4.77 -1.05
C LEU A 142 -0.60 6.16 -1.56
N GLN A 143 -0.74 6.26 -2.89
CA GLN A 143 -1.19 7.46 -3.58
C GLN A 143 -2.50 8.02 -3.00
N ASP A 144 -3.49 7.16 -2.76
CA ASP A 144 -4.74 7.51 -2.11
C ASP A 144 -4.64 7.20 -0.60
N VAL A 145 -4.49 8.26 0.20
CA VAL A 145 -4.45 8.12 1.65
C VAL A 145 -5.81 7.72 2.19
N PHE A 146 -5.88 6.50 2.71
CA PHE A 146 -7.08 5.97 3.35
C PHE A 146 -7.01 6.12 4.87
N LEU A 147 -8.04 6.76 5.44
CA LEU A 147 -8.26 6.79 6.87
C LEU A 147 -9.50 5.96 7.23
N PHE A 148 -9.36 5.13 8.25
CA PHE A 148 -10.45 4.31 8.78
C PHE A 148 -11.38 5.13 9.66
N SER A 149 -12.65 4.74 9.74
CA SER A 149 -13.57 5.29 10.73
C SER A 149 -13.07 4.98 12.14
N GLY A 150 -13.02 5.98 13.02
CA GLY A 150 -12.47 5.87 14.36
C GLY A 150 -11.91 7.21 14.83
N THR A 151 -10.89 7.23 15.66
CA THR A 151 -10.20 8.45 16.09
C THR A 151 -8.94 8.70 15.26
N VAL A 152 -8.37 9.91 15.31
CA VAL A 152 -7.07 10.22 14.72
C VAL A 152 -6.01 9.29 15.30
N GLU A 153 -5.98 9.11 16.63
CA GLU A 153 -5.04 8.22 17.31
C GLU A 153 -5.17 6.78 16.83
N SER A 154 -6.39 6.24 16.72
CA SER A 154 -6.62 4.87 16.21
C SER A 154 -6.17 4.67 14.77
N ASN A 155 -6.19 5.74 13.97
CA ASN A 155 -5.68 5.74 12.60
C ASN A 155 -4.15 5.73 12.53
N ILE A 156 -3.47 6.29 13.53
CA ILE A 156 -2.00 6.30 13.59
C ILE A 156 -1.49 4.97 14.16
N THR A 157 -2.10 4.49 15.25
CA THR A 157 -1.71 3.23 15.89
C THR A 157 -2.07 1.99 15.10
N LEU A 158 -3.08 2.05 14.21
CA LEU A 158 -3.69 0.89 13.53
C LEU A 158 -4.04 -0.25 14.52
N ARG A 159 -4.44 0.12 15.74
CA ARG A 159 -4.75 -0.80 16.86
C ARG A 159 -3.54 -1.64 17.34
N SER A 160 -2.32 -1.23 17.03
CA SER A 160 -1.14 -1.85 17.60
C SER A 160 -1.02 -1.47 19.08
N GLU A 161 -0.88 -2.46 19.94
CA GLU A 161 -0.66 -2.25 21.38
C GLU A 161 0.75 -1.76 21.69
N GLU A 162 1.69 -1.95 20.78
CA GLU A 162 3.08 -1.50 20.90
C GLU A 162 3.22 0.03 20.77
N ILE A 163 2.24 0.70 20.11
CA ILE A 163 2.29 2.14 19.85
C ILE A 163 1.47 2.89 20.90
N THR A 164 2.17 3.46 21.86
CA THR A 164 1.57 4.25 22.94
C THR A 164 1.18 5.65 22.46
N SER A 165 0.29 6.33 23.21
CA SER A 165 -0.09 7.74 22.93
C SER A 165 1.12 8.69 22.90
N ASP A 166 2.19 8.40 23.64
CA ASP A 166 3.38 9.23 23.61
C ASP A 166 4.17 9.06 22.31
N ILE A 167 4.28 7.82 21.80
CA ILE A 167 4.87 7.54 20.48
C ILE A 167 4.05 8.24 19.38
N VAL A 168 2.71 8.20 19.47
CA VAL A 168 1.82 8.91 18.54
C VAL A 168 2.11 10.42 18.54
N LYS A 169 2.18 11.05 19.72
CA LYS A 169 2.47 12.49 19.83
C LYS A 169 3.87 12.83 19.29
N GLU A 170 4.87 12.00 19.58
CA GLU A 170 6.23 12.19 19.06
C GLU A 170 6.26 12.11 17.54
N ALA A 171 5.64 11.07 16.96
CA ALA A 171 5.53 10.91 15.51
C ALA A 171 4.79 12.09 14.86
N CYS A 172 3.68 12.56 15.46
CA CYS A 172 2.93 13.70 14.94
C CYS A 172 3.75 15.00 14.95
N ARG A 173 4.51 15.26 16.00
CA ARG A 173 5.41 16.43 16.07
C ARG A 173 6.52 16.33 15.02
N PHE A 174 7.09 15.15 14.84
CA PHE A 174 8.14 14.91 13.87
C PHE A 174 7.69 15.26 12.44
N VAL A 175 6.48 14.86 12.05
CA VAL A 175 5.92 15.10 10.70
C VAL A 175 4.97 16.30 10.64
N ASN A 176 5.00 17.23 11.60
CA ASN A 176 4.13 18.42 11.68
C ASN A 176 2.62 18.13 11.67
N ALA A 177 2.18 16.91 11.89
CA ALA A 177 0.77 16.56 11.99
C ALA A 177 0.11 17.16 13.22
N ASP A 178 0.87 17.43 14.29
CA ASP A 178 0.43 18.12 15.51
C ASP A 178 -0.15 19.49 15.21
N LYS A 179 0.41 20.25 14.26
CA LYS A 179 -0.08 21.57 13.86
C LYS A 179 -1.50 21.55 13.30
N VAL A 180 -1.90 20.44 12.73
CA VAL A 180 -3.25 20.18 12.22
C VAL A 180 -4.12 19.64 13.35
N ILE A 181 -3.65 18.62 14.06
CA ILE A 181 -4.40 17.93 15.11
C ILE A 181 -4.74 18.87 16.26
N ASP A 182 -3.85 19.77 16.65
CA ASP A 182 -4.09 20.73 17.73
C ASP A 182 -5.19 21.77 17.42
N LYS A 183 -5.52 22.00 16.16
CA LYS A 183 -6.63 22.84 15.71
C LYS A 183 -7.99 22.13 15.80
N LEU A 184 -8.02 20.80 15.96
CA LEU A 184 -9.25 20.01 16.03
C LEU A 184 -9.88 20.11 17.43
N PRO A 185 -11.23 20.12 17.54
CA PRO A 185 -11.93 20.22 18.83
C PRO A 185 -11.53 19.14 19.84
N ASN A 186 -11.41 17.89 19.39
CA ASN A 186 -11.09 16.75 20.26
C ASN A 186 -9.64 16.25 20.04
N LYS A 187 -8.80 16.99 19.29
CA LYS A 187 -7.41 16.67 19.01
C LYS A 187 -7.22 15.21 18.54
N TYR A 188 -6.40 14.41 19.23
CA TYR A 188 -6.13 12.99 18.89
C TYR A 188 -7.37 12.10 18.99
N ASN A 189 -8.38 12.51 19.77
CA ASN A 189 -9.66 11.81 19.90
C ASN A 189 -10.71 12.32 18.89
N GLU A 190 -10.35 13.23 17.98
CA GLU A 190 -11.25 13.68 16.91
C GLU A 190 -11.65 12.52 16.03
N ILE A 191 -12.98 12.49 15.71
CA ILE A 191 -13.56 11.40 14.95
C ILE A 191 -13.22 11.56 13.46
N VAL A 192 -12.61 10.54 12.91
CA VAL A 192 -12.39 10.36 11.48
C VAL A 192 -13.62 9.70 10.89
N ARG A 193 -14.33 10.40 10.00
CA ARG A 193 -15.46 9.84 9.25
C ARG A 193 -14.98 8.93 8.14
N GLU A 194 -15.87 8.17 7.55
CA GLU A 194 -15.57 7.24 6.45
C GLU A 194 -14.61 7.84 5.41
N ARG A 195 -13.47 7.18 5.20
CA ARG A 195 -12.38 7.60 4.30
C ARG A 195 -11.76 8.96 4.64
N GLY A 196 -11.94 9.47 5.85
CA GLY A 196 -11.41 10.77 6.26
C GLY A 196 -12.03 11.96 5.54
N LYS A 197 -13.31 11.90 5.13
CA LYS A 197 -14.00 12.96 4.38
C LYS A 197 -14.06 14.31 5.10
N ASN A 198 -13.87 14.32 6.41
CA ASN A 198 -13.84 15.53 7.22
C ASN A 198 -12.44 16.15 7.36
N PHE A 199 -11.44 15.60 6.67
CA PHE A 199 -10.09 16.12 6.58
C PHE A 199 -9.75 16.49 5.14
N SER A 200 -8.96 17.54 4.95
CA SER A 200 -8.38 17.89 3.64
C SER A 200 -7.40 16.80 3.16
N SER A 201 -7.04 16.82 1.90
CA SER A 201 -6.05 15.87 1.34
C SER A 201 -4.69 15.98 2.04
N GLY A 202 -4.23 17.19 2.32
CA GLY A 202 -2.97 17.44 3.02
C GLY A 202 -3.00 16.98 4.48
N GLU A 203 -4.09 17.25 5.21
CA GLU A 203 -4.26 16.76 6.57
C GLU A 203 -4.25 15.25 6.67
N ARG A 204 -4.95 14.55 5.75
CA ARG A 204 -4.89 13.10 5.65
C ARG A 204 -3.47 12.59 5.40
N GLN A 205 -2.71 13.29 4.55
CA GLN A 205 -1.33 12.94 4.25
C GLN A 205 -0.43 13.07 5.47
N LEU A 206 -0.53 14.16 6.24
CA LEU A 206 0.23 14.34 7.48
C LEU A 206 -0.10 13.27 8.54
N ILE A 207 -1.39 12.90 8.68
CA ILE A 207 -1.81 11.80 9.56
C ILE A 207 -1.21 10.46 9.08
N SER A 208 -1.18 10.22 7.77
CA SER A 208 -0.55 9.03 7.20
C SER A 208 0.97 9.01 7.42
N PHE A 209 1.64 10.15 7.34
CA PHE A 209 3.07 10.26 7.69
C PHE A 209 3.30 9.87 9.15
N ALA A 210 2.50 10.42 10.07
CA ALA A 210 2.57 10.07 11.49
C ALA A 210 2.34 8.56 11.71
N ARG A 211 1.39 7.95 11.00
CA ARG A 211 1.17 6.50 11.00
C ARG A 211 2.44 5.75 10.62
N VAL A 212 3.07 6.08 9.49
CA VAL A 212 4.27 5.38 9.03
C VAL A 212 5.41 5.55 10.02
N VAL A 213 5.68 6.78 10.47
CA VAL A 213 6.80 7.08 11.38
C VAL A 213 6.62 6.42 12.75
N SER A 214 5.39 6.32 13.27
CA SER A 214 5.13 5.70 14.57
C SER A 214 5.50 4.22 14.63
N HIS A 215 5.48 3.52 13.49
CA HIS A 215 5.88 2.11 13.36
C HIS A 215 7.40 1.93 13.17
N LYS A 216 8.19 3.00 13.09
CA LYS A 216 9.66 2.99 12.96
C LYS A 216 10.20 2.07 11.85
N PRO A 217 9.71 2.17 10.61
CA PRO A 217 10.14 1.28 9.54
C PRO A 217 11.60 1.55 9.14
N ASN A 218 12.28 0.51 8.65
CA ASN A 218 13.64 0.61 8.10
C ASN A 218 13.62 1.02 6.62
N ILE A 219 12.58 0.63 5.90
CA ILE A 219 12.34 0.97 4.50
C ILE A 219 11.02 1.73 4.41
N MET A 220 11.01 2.87 3.78
CA MET A 220 9.81 3.67 3.51
C MET A 220 9.52 3.73 2.02
N ILE A 221 8.27 3.51 1.67
CA ILE A 221 7.77 3.56 0.30
C ILE A 221 6.74 4.68 0.22
N LEU A 222 6.98 5.64 -0.66
CA LEU A 222 6.10 6.77 -0.91
C LEU A 222 5.65 6.76 -2.38
N ASP A 223 4.37 6.52 -2.61
CA ASP A 223 3.76 6.72 -3.92
C ASP A 223 3.04 8.08 -3.90
N GLU A 224 3.70 9.10 -4.44
CA GLU A 224 3.25 10.50 -4.35
C GLU A 224 2.35 10.87 -5.53
N ALA A 225 1.07 11.14 -5.24
CA ALA A 225 0.19 11.86 -6.14
C ALA A 225 -0.68 12.83 -5.35
N THR A 226 -0.14 13.98 -5.03
CA THR A 226 -0.90 15.03 -4.35
C THR A 226 -1.20 16.16 -5.31
N SER A 227 -2.45 16.23 -5.79
CA SER A 227 -3.03 17.39 -6.43
C SER A 227 -3.96 18.11 -5.46
N ASN A 228 -3.98 19.45 -5.51
CA ASN A 228 -4.92 20.30 -4.76
C ASN A 228 -4.72 20.34 -3.23
N ILE A 229 -3.50 20.63 -2.78
CA ILE A 229 -3.18 20.97 -1.39
C ILE A 229 -2.99 22.48 -1.30
N ASP A 230 -3.47 23.08 -0.22
CA ASP A 230 -3.22 24.49 0.09
C ASP A 230 -1.73 24.74 0.39
N THR A 231 -1.26 25.95 0.15
CA THR A 231 0.16 26.29 0.24
C THR A 231 0.75 26.11 1.65
N GLU A 232 -0.04 26.36 2.70
CA GLU A 232 0.43 26.21 4.09
C GLU A 232 0.67 24.74 4.42
N THR A 233 -0.30 23.89 4.14
CA THR A 233 -0.18 22.43 4.37
C THR A 233 0.88 21.80 3.46
N GLU A 234 1.03 22.26 2.24
CA GLU A 234 2.09 21.83 1.33
C GLU A 234 3.49 22.05 1.92
N ALA A 235 3.74 23.22 2.51
CA ALA A 235 5.02 23.51 3.17
C ALA A 235 5.29 22.55 4.34
N LEU A 236 4.26 22.20 5.12
CA LEU A 236 4.38 21.21 6.21
C LEU A 236 4.69 19.81 5.69
N ILE A 237 4.08 19.41 4.58
CA ILE A 237 4.32 18.12 3.93
C ILE A 237 5.75 18.04 3.42
N GLN A 238 6.25 19.08 2.73
CA GLN A 238 7.62 19.10 2.20
C GLN A 238 8.67 19.07 3.32
N ASP A 239 8.46 19.79 4.43
CA ASP A 239 9.32 19.72 5.61
C ASP A 239 9.31 18.33 6.25
N SER A 240 8.13 17.72 6.35
CA SER A 240 7.97 16.37 6.88
C SER A 240 8.68 15.31 6.03
N LEU A 241 8.56 15.41 4.70
CA LEU A 241 9.27 14.53 3.77
C LEU A 241 10.80 14.62 3.93
N LYS A 242 11.33 15.85 4.03
CA LYS A 242 12.78 16.05 4.27
C LYS A 242 13.26 15.42 5.57
N LYS A 243 12.45 15.47 6.64
CA LYS A 243 12.77 14.82 7.91
C LYS A 243 12.71 13.30 7.79
N MET A 244 11.69 12.77 7.10
CA MET A 244 11.53 11.33 6.88
C MET A 244 12.66 10.73 6.06
N MET A 245 13.20 11.44 5.07
CA MET A 245 14.36 11.02 4.27
C MET A 245 15.61 10.67 5.10
N ASN A 246 15.70 11.13 6.34
CA ASN A 246 16.83 10.86 7.24
C ASN A 246 16.61 9.67 8.18
N ILE A 247 15.45 9.00 8.15
CA ILE A 247 15.13 7.90 9.09
C ILE A 247 15.69 6.57 8.59
N GLY A 248 15.47 6.24 7.34
CA GLY A 248 15.81 4.94 6.76
C GLY A 248 15.93 5.01 5.24
N THR A 249 15.95 3.85 4.58
CA THR A 249 15.93 3.78 3.12
C THR A 249 14.56 4.25 2.60
N MET A 250 14.56 5.22 1.67
CA MET A 250 13.31 5.75 1.14
C MET A 250 13.21 5.55 -0.36
N LEU A 251 12.10 4.98 -0.79
CA LEU A 251 11.75 4.75 -2.20
C LEU A 251 10.55 5.61 -2.55
N ILE A 252 10.71 6.51 -3.52
CA ILE A 252 9.71 7.52 -3.86
C ILE A 252 9.30 7.37 -5.31
N VAL A 253 8.01 7.18 -5.57
CA VAL A 253 7.44 7.45 -6.90
C VAL A 253 7.01 8.90 -6.91
N ALA A 254 7.89 9.76 -7.40
CA ALA A 254 7.67 11.19 -7.33
C ALA A 254 7.11 11.76 -8.65
N HIS A 255 6.15 12.65 -8.49
CA HIS A 255 5.60 13.46 -9.57
C HIS A 255 6.01 14.94 -9.46
N ARG A 256 6.72 15.31 -8.39
CA ARG A 256 7.16 16.70 -8.12
C ARG A 256 8.66 16.82 -8.16
N LEU A 257 9.14 17.79 -8.94
CA LEU A 257 10.57 18.07 -9.05
C LEU A 257 11.19 18.44 -7.69
N SER A 258 10.43 19.15 -6.83
CA SER A 258 10.86 19.53 -5.48
C SER A 258 11.24 18.35 -4.59
N THR A 259 10.59 17.20 -4.76
CA THR A 259 10.91 15.97 -4.03
C THR A 259 12.09 15.24 -4.67
N ILE A 260 12.09 15.12 -6.00
CA ILE A 260 13.10 14.37 -6.78
C ILE A 260 14.49 14.92 -6.61
N GLN A 261 14.64 16.26 -6.63
CA GLN A 261 15.95 16.93 -6.58
C GLN A 261 16.74 16.70 -5.28
N HIS A 262 16.06 16.25 -4.21
CA HIS A 262 16.67 15.95 -2.91
C HIS A 262 17.03 14.47 -2.74
N CYS A 263 16.70 13.62 -3.72
CA CYS A 263 17.04 12.20 -3.67
C CYS A 263 18.50 11.97 -4.04
N ASP A 264 19.14 10.99 -3.39
CA ASP A 264 20.52 10.60 -3.66
C ASP A 264 20.67 9.98 -5.05
N LYS A 265 19.60 9.31 -5.51
CA LYS A 265 19.58 8.64 -6.80
C LYS A 265 18.20 8.72 -7.45
N ILE A 266 18.20 8.89 -8.75
CA ILE A 266 17.00 8.86 -9.57
C ILE A 266 17.11 7.72 -10.56
N ILE A 267 16.06 6.92 -10.70
CA ILE A 267 15.95 5.82 -11.65
C ILE A 267 14.82 6.14 -12.62
N VAL A 268 15.14 6.27 -13.90
CA VAL A 268 14.18 6.60 -14.95
C VAL A 268 13.70 5.34 -15.63
N LEU A 269 12.39 5.11 -15.58
CA LEU A 269 11.71 3.94 -16.13
C LEU A 269 10.94 4.29 -17.40
N LYS A 270 11.10 3.45 -18.43
CA LYS A 270 10.32 3.53 -19.66
C LYS A 270 9.96 2.15 -20.16
N LYS A 271 8.64 1.89 -20.32
CA LYS A 271 8.10 0.62 -20.83
C LYS A 271 8.71 -0.62 -20.12
N GLY A 272 8.80 -0.55 -18.80
CA GLY A 272 9.28 -1.64 -17.95
C GLY A 272 10.80 -1.84 -17.91
N LYS A 273 11.58 -0.89 -18.42
CA LYS A 273 13.06 -0.94 -18.39
C LYS A 273 13.64 0.30 -17.73
N ILE A 274 14.77 0.15 -17.08
CA ILE A 274 15.57 1.30 -16.61
C ILE A 274 16.35 1.83 -17.82
N ILE A 275 16.17 3.11 -18.13
CA ILE A 275 16.84 3.77 -19.25
C ILE A 275 17.93 4.72 -18.80
N GLU A 276 17.79 5.31 -17.62
CA GLU A 276 18.77 6.25 -17.04
C GLU A 276 18.78 6.07 -15.52
N SER A 277 19.95 6.31 -14.93
CA SER A 277 20.12 6.36 -13.48
C SER A 277 21.27 7.31 -13.13
N GLY A 278 21.12 8.07 -12.06
CA GLY A 278 22.11 9.03 -11.56
C GLY A 278 21.50 10.02 -10.58
N THR A 279 22.27 11.00 -10.15
CA THR A 279 21.79 12.16 -9.37
C THR A 279 21.02 13.13 -10.26
N HIS A 280 20.29 14.05 -9.66
CA HIS A 280 19.56 15.10 -10.39
C HIS A 280 20.46 15.88 -11.37
N LEU A 281 21.62 16.32 -10.90
CA LEU A 281 22.56 17.10 -11.72
C LEU A 281 23.18 16.27 -12.86
N GLU A 282 23.60 15.04 -12.58
CA GLU A 282 24.15 14.13 -13.61
C GLU A 282 23.13 13.84 -14.73
N LEU A 283 21.86 13.67 -14.39
CA LEU A 283 20.82 13.40 -15.37
C LEU A 283 20.44 14.64 -16.19
N LEU A 284 20.49 15.83 -15.59
CA LEU A 284 20.34 17.09 -16.32
C LEU A 284 21.48 17.31 -17.32
N ASP A 285 22.73 17.04 -16.92
CA ASP A 285 23.92 17.20 -17.79
C ASP A 285 23.89 16.22 -18.97
N LYS A 286 23.39 15.01 -18.77
CA LYS A 286 23.20 13.99 -19.82
C LYS A 286 22.20 14.41 -20.90
N ARG A 287 21.28 15.35 -20.61
CA ARG A 287 20.20 15.82 -21.49
C ARG A 287 19.39 14.68 -22.12
N GLY A 288 19.17 13.61 -21.36
CA GLY A 288 18.43 12.43 -21.78
C GLY A 288 16.91 12.53 -21.57
N HIS A 289 16.26 11.41 -21.27
CA HIS A 289 14.82 11.35 -21.02
C HIS A 289 14.37 12.07 -19.74
N TYR A 290 15.26 12.18 -18.75
CA TYR A 290 14.98 12.92 -17.53
C TYR A 290 14.90 14.43 -17.75
N TYR A 291 15.66 14.96 -18.72
CA TYR A 291 15.70 16.39 -19.06
C TYR A 291 14.45 16.84 -19.84
N LEU A 292 13.81 15.95 -20.61
CA LEU A 292 12.63 16.20 -21.44
C LEU A 292 11.33 16.15 -20.61
#